data_55a8da33e5b18c8228b2718658f3c5c4
#
_entry.id   55a8da33e5b18c8228b2718658f3c5c4
#
_cell.length_a   1.000
_cell.length_b   1.000
_cell.length_c   1.000
_cell.angle_alpha   90.00
_cell.angle_beta   90.00
_cell.angle_gamma   90.00
#
_symmetry.space_group_name_H-M   'P 1'
#
loop_
_entity.id
_entity.type
_entity.pdbx_description
1 polymer ?
#
loop_
_entity_poly.entity_id
_entity_poly.type
_entity_poly.pdbx_seq_one_letter_code
_entity_poly.pdbx_strand_id
1 'polypeptide(L)'
;MRESAFLEFKSRVSNTFLKIVSAYANFHDGEILFGFDDTGSKVGLEHLDETCLAIENRINDCVTPRPRFSIQINPKDRTIRLHVQEGPNKPYLYNGKAYRRSDSSTVEVDRIELNRLVLEGENLSFEELDSPENNLEFKTLSAALHDQLDISDTSIDVLKTLGLMGTNG
;
A
#
# COMPACT_ATOMS: atom_id res chain seq x y z
N MET A 1 9.37 8.33 24.12
CA MET A 1 8.68 8.03 22.85
C MET A 1 9.19 6.68 22.40
N ARG A 2 8.38 5.81 21.78
CA ARG A 2 8.83 4.49 21.31
C ARG A 2 8.45 4.32 19.85
N GLU A 3 9.23 3.57 19.11
CA GLU A 3 8.87 3.11 17.76
C GLU A 3 7.59 2.31 17.77
N SER A 4 6.86 2.37 16.67
CA SER A 4 5.58 1.66 16.48
C SER A 4 5.37 1.39 14.98
N ALA A 5 4.23 0.78 14.63
CA ALA A 5 3.86 0.63 13.24
C ALA A 5 3.81 1.97 12.47
N PHE A 6 3.53 3.09 13.15
CA PHE A 6 3.34 4.42 12.57
C PHE A 6 4.50 5.39 12.78
N LEU A 7 5.51 5.01 13.56
CA LEU A 7 6.62 5.89 13.95
C LEU A 7 7.93 5.14 13.98
N GLU A 8 8.91 5.67 13.28
CA GLU A 8 10.27 5.13 13.21
C GLU A 8 11.30 6.19 13.57
N PHE A 9 12.38 5.78 14.26
CA PHE A 9 13.53 6.62 14.58
C PHE A 9 14.74 6.27 13.74
N LYS A 10 15.52 7.25 13.35
CA LYS A 10 16.78 7.07 12.64
C LYS A 10 17.80 8.09 13.11
N SER A 11 18.91 7.61 13.65
CA SER A 11 20.02 8.49 14.06
C SER A 11 20.71 9.16 12.88
N ARG A 12 20.64 8.53 11.68
CA ARG A 12 21.21 9.00 10.42
C ARG A 12 20.40 8.51 9.23
N VAL A 13 20.61 9.15 8.08
CA VAL A 13 19.95 8.74 6.83
C VAL A 13 20.70 7.56 6.20
N SER A 14 20.05 6.42 6.06
CA SER A 14 20.53 5.24 5.34
C SER A 14 19.41 4.72 4.44
N ASN A 15 19.71 3.99 3.37
CA ASN A 15 18.68 3.54 2.40
C ASN A 15 17.61 2.62 3.00
N THR A 16 17.80 2.14 4.22
CA THR A 16 16.80 1.30 4.90
C THR A 16 15.47 2.02 5.14
N PHE A 17 15.47 3.38 5.25
CA PHE A 17 14.24 4.13 5.42
C PHE A 17 13.30 4.02 4.22
N LEU A 18 13.80 3.73 3.01
CA LEU A 18 12.99 3.59 1.80
C LEU A 18 12.06 2.37 1.85
N LYS A 19 12.43 1.33 2.60
CA LYS A 19 11.53 0.20 2.89
C LYS A 19 10.34 0.66 3.74
N ILE A 20 10.59 1.54 4.69
CA ILE A 20 9.57 2.09 5.58
C ILE A 20 8.65 3.04 4.80
N VAL A 21 9.21 3.85 3.90
CA VAL A 21 8.43 4.70 2.98
C VAL A 21 7.50 3.85 2.12
N SER A 22 8.01 2.74 1.53
CA SER A 22 7.17 1.79 0.79
C SER A 22 6.05 1.23 1.67
N ALA A 23 6.36 0.83 2.91
CA ALA A 23 5.39 0.28 3.84
C ALA A 23 4.26 1.28 4.18
N TYR A 24 4.63 2.51 4.51
CA TYR A 24 3.64 3.56 4.80
C TYR A 24 2.79 3.89 3.57
N ALA A 25 3.40 4.12 2.43
CA ALA A 25 2.67 4.43 1.19
C ALA A 25 1.68 3.33 0.78
N ASN A 26 1.93 2.06 1.13
CA ASN A 26 1.07 0.93 0.80
C ASN A 26 -0.06 0.70 1.80
N PHE A 27 0.11 1.00 3.11
CA PHE A 27 -0.81 0.48 4.12
C PHE A 27 -1.41 1.54 5.04
N HIS A 28 -0.69 2.60 5.35
CA HIS A 28 -1.16 3.65 6.27
C HIS A 28 -0.17 4.81 6.33
N ASP A 29 -0.63 5.95 6.76
CA ASP A 29 0.22 7.10 7.06
C ASP A 29 1.23 6.76 8.17
N GLY A 30 2.42 7.38 8.09
CA GLY A 30 3.43 7.19 9.12
C GLY A 30 4.52 8.25 9.11
N GLU A 31 5.30 8.27 10.18
CA GLU A 31 6.38 9.24 10.37
C GLU A 31 7.74 8.57 10.56
N ILE A 32 8.76 9.16 9.96
CA ILE A 32 10.16 8.81 10.21
C ILE A 32 10.85 10.05 10.77
N LEU A 33 11.43 9.91 11.95
CA LEU A 33 12.16 10.99 12.62
C LEU A 33 13.66 10.74 12.51
N PHE A 34 14.35 11.58 11.76
CA PHE A 34 15.80 11.54 11.62
C PHE A 34 16.47 12.46 12.64
N GLY A 35 17.61 12.03 13.16
CA GLY A 35 18.34 12.69 14.25
C GLY A 35 17.88 12.22 15.63
N PHE A 36 17.27 11.03 15.72
CA PHE A 36 16.88 10.36 16.95
C PHE A 36 17.55 9.00 17.04
N ASP A 37 17.94 8.60 18.24
CA ASP A 37 18.37 7.24 18.53
C ASP A 37 17.18 6.31 18.80
N ASP A 38 17.45 5.01 18.95
CA ASP A 38 16.44 3.97 19.15
C ASP A 38 15.65 4.14 20.49
N THR A 39 16.14 4.98 21.41
CA THR A 39 15.44 5.32 22.65
C THR A 39 14.48 6.50 22.48
N GLY A 40 14.52 7.16 21.31
CA GLY A 40 13.79 8.38 21.02
C GLY A 40 14.46 9.65 21.58
N SER A 41 15.73 9.56 21.94
CA SER A 41 16.54 10.71 22.36
C SER A 41 17.09 11.42 21.14
N LYS A 42 17.11 12.77 21.17
CA LYS A 42 17.61 13.58 20.06
C LYS A 42 19.14 13.55 20.02
N VAL A 43 19.71 13.05 18.94
CA VAL A 43 21.15 13.05 18.67
C VAL A 43 21.54 14.15 17.67
N GLY A 44 20.58 14.63 16.90
CA GLY A 44 20.77 15.66 15.89
C GLY A 44 21.46 15.15 14.62
N LEU A 45 21.31 15.93 13.54
CA LEU A 45 21.95 15.69 12.24
C LEU A 45 22.89 16.86 11.90
N GLU A 46 23.85 16.58 11.04
CA GLU A 46 24.66 17.61 10.39
C GLU A 46 24.06 17.96 9.01
N HIS A 47 24.35 19.15 8.49
CA HIS A 47 23.97 19.58 7.15
C HIS A 47 22.48 19.33 6.81
N LEU A 48 21.56 19.89 7.62
CA LEU A 48 20.12 19.63 7.54
C LEU A 48 19.52 19.81 6.16
N ASP A 49 19.87 20.90 5.46
CA ASP A 49 19.31 21.20 4.14
C ASP A 49 19.78 20.20 3.08
N GLU A 50 21.06 19.83 3.09
CA GLU A 50 21.62 18.82 2.19
C GLU A 50 21.00 17.43 2.49
N THR A 51 20.83 17.13 3.79
CA THR A 51 20.23 15.87 4.23
C THR A 51 18.76 15.80 3.82
N CYS A 52 18.01 16.88 3.95
CA CYS A 52 16.62 16.98 3.52
C CYS A 52 16.50 16.72 2.01
N LEU A 53 17.32 17.40 1.21
CA LEU A 53 17.35 17.21 -0.24
C LEU A 53 17.73 15.78 -0.62
N ALA A 54 18.69 15.18 0.10
CA ALA A 54 19.08 13.79 -0.14
C ALA A 54 17.96 12.80 0.18
N ILE A 55 17.16 13.04 1.22
CA ILE A 55 15.97 12.23 1.55
C ILE A 55 14.95 12.32 0.41
N GLU A 56 14.61 13.54 -0.01
CA GLU A 56 13.65 13.81 -1.07
C GLU A 56 14.05 13.12 -2.39
N ASN A 57 15.30 13.33 -2.84
CA ASN A 57 15.81 12.71 -4.07
C ASN A 57 15.75 11.18 -4.01
N ARG A 58 16.19 10.58 -2.90
CA ARG A 58 16.16 9.12 -2.74
C ARG A 58 14.75 8.54 -2.79
N ILE A 59 13.76 9.22 -2.20
CA ILE A 59 12.37 8.77 -2.29
C ILE A 59 11.91 8.83 -3.75
N ASN A 60 12.11 9.96 -4.42
CA ASN A 60 11.66 10.19 -5.78
C ASN A 60 12.33 9.26 -6.81
N ASP A 61 13.60 8.89 -6.58
CA ASP A 61 14.38 8.06 -7.49
C ASP A 61 14.21 6.56 -7.25
N CYS A 62 13.92 6.15 -6.01
CA CYS A 62 13.98 4.75 -5.62
C CYS A 62 12.64 4.11 -5.30
N VAL A 63 11.57 4.89 -5.07
CA VAL A 63 10.23 4.36 -4.78
C VAL A 63 9.30 4.63 -5.95
N THR A 64 8.69 3.58 -6.49
CA THR A 64 7.80 3.66 -7.64
C THR A 64 6.46 2.98 -7.35
N PRO A 65 5.31 3.60 -7.68
CA PRO A 65 5.16 5.00 -8.09
C PRO A 65 5.62 5.98 -7.00
N ARG A 66 5.71 7.29 -7.33
CA ARG A 66 6.13 8.29 -6.34
C ARG A 66 5.10 8.42 -5.23
N PRO A 67 5.50 8.21 -3.96
CA PRO A 67 4.60 8.35 -2.83
C PRO A 67 4.31 9.83 -2.51
N ARG A 68 3.25 10.07 -1.76
CA ARG A 68 2.97 11.39 -1.20
C ARG A 68 3.68 11.53 0.14
N PHE A 69 4.46 12.59 0.30
CA PHE A 69 5.15 12.84 1.56
C PHE A 69 5.37 14.34 1.80
N SER A 70 5.66 14.69 3.04
CA SER A 70 6.12 16.02 3.42
C SER A 70 7.32 15.93 4.37
N ILE A 71 8.21 16.88 4.28
CA ILE A 71 9.42 16.96 5.10
C ILE A 71 9.39 18.26 5.89
N GLN A 72 9.68 18.17 7.19
CA GLN A 72 9.80 19.29 8.10
C GLN A 72 11.16 19.27 8.78
N ILE A 73 11.88 20.36 8.69
CA ILE A 73 13.18 20.55 9.34
C ILE A 73 12.96 21.28 10.67
N ASN A 74 13.54 20.77 11.74
CA ASN A 74 13.65 21.48 13.02
C ASN A 74 15.12 21.88 13.26
N PRO A 75 15.52 23.12 12.91
CA PRO A 75 16.91 23.56 13.06
C PRO A 75 17.38 23.62 14.50
N LYS A 76 16.47 23.90 15.44
CA LYS A 76 16.77 24.01 16.86
C LYS A 76 17.26 22.69 17.46
N ASP A 77 16.59 21.61 17.09
CA ASP A 77 16.93 20.26 17.57
C ASP A 77 17.83 19.50 16.60
N ARG A 78 18.09 20.09 15.42
CA ARG A 78 18.81 19.47 14.31
C ARG A 78 18.20 18.13 13.87
N THR A 79 16.88 18.10 13.71
CA THR A 79 16.11 16.90 13.35
C THR A 79 15.27 17.14 12.10
N ILE A 80 14.94 16.05 11.40
CA ILE A 80 14.07 16.08 10.24
C ILE A 80 12.91 15.12 10.50
N ARG A 81 11.69 15.57 10.24
CA ARG A 81 10.46 14.76 10.25
C ARG A 81 10.02 14.51 8.81
N LEU A 82 9.95 13.28 8.42
CA LEU A 82 9.37 12.83 7.17
C LEU A 82 8.00 12.21 7.49
N HIS A 83 6.94 12.79 6.97
CA HIS A 83 5.59 12.24 7.01
C HIS A 83 5.27 11.65 5.65
N VAL A 84 4.91 10.37 5.60
CA VAL A 84 4.52 9.64 4.39
C VAL A 84 3.04 9.32 4.49
N GLN A 85 2.30 9.61 3.43
CA GLN A 85 0.87 9.32 3.34
C GLN A 85 0.63 8.03 2.57
N GLU A 86 -0.37 7.27 2.99
CA GLU A 86 -0.91 6.18 2.20
C GLU A 86 -1.39 6.71 0.86
N GLY A 87 -1.06 6.00 -0.20
CA GLY A 87 -1.39 6.41 -1.55
C GLY A 87 -2.34 5.45 -2.26
N PRO A 88 -3.11 5.95 -3.25
CA PRO A 88 -4.07 5.13 -3.99
C PRO A 88 -3.42 4.27 -5.08
N ASN A 89 -2.23 4.65 -5.58
CA ASN A 89 -1.59 4.00 -6.72
C ASN A 89 -0.71 2.81 -6.29
N LYS A 90 -1.26 1.90 -5.51
CA LYS A 90 -0.56 0.71 -5.01
C LYS A 90 -0.25 -0.29 -6.15
N PRO A 91 0.82 -1.08 -6.02
CA PRO A 91 1.80 -1.13 -4.95
C PRO A 91 2.93 -0.10 -5.10
N TYR A 92 3.34 0.52 -4.00
CA TYR A 92 4.54 1.36 -3.95
C TYR A 92 5.76 0.48 -3.67
N LEU A 93 6.67 0.39 -4.63
CA LEU A 93 7.79 -0.54 -4.63
C LEU A 93 9.12 0.16 -4.37
N TYR A 94 9.96 -0.42 -3.52
CA TYR A 94 11.37 -0.09 -3.40
C TYR A 94 12.21 -1.28 -3.86
N ASN A 95 13.08 -1.08 -4.86
CA ASN A 95 13.84 -2.15 -5.52
C ASN A 95 12.96 -3.30 -6.03
N GLY A 96 11.78 -3.00 -6.60
CA GLY A 96 10.85 -3.99 -7.12
C GLY A 96 10.08 -4.78 -6.05
N LYS A 97 10.15 -4.39 -4.77
CA LYS A 97 9.53 -5.08 -3.65
C LYS A 97 8.63 -4.13 -2.86
N ALA A 98 7.47 -4.64 -2.45
CA ALA A 98 6.60 -3.95 -1.51
C ALA A 98 6.93 -4.38 -0.06
N TYR A 99 6.73 -3.46 0.86
CA TYR A 99 7.01 -3.68 2.28
C TYR A 99 5.80 -3.32 3.12
N ARG A 100 5.71 -3.92 4.32
CA ARG A 100 4.74 -3.56 5.36
C ARG A 100 5.43 -3.43 6.72
N ARG A 101 4.78 -2.71 7.62
CA ARG A 101 5.22 -2.65 9.03
C ARG A 101 4.61 -3.82 9.79
N SER A 102 5.46 -4.46 10.61
CA SER A 102 5.05 -5.45 11.58
C SER A 102 5.56 -4.96 12.94
N ASP A 103 4.75 -4.15 13.61
CA ASP A 103 5.13 -3.40 14.80
C ASP A 103 6.35 -2.49 14.53
N SER A 104 7.48 -2.74 15.14
CA SER A 104 8.72 -1.97 14.93
C SER A 104 9.60 -2.49 13.79
N SER A 105 9.26 -3.60 13.14
CA SER A 105 10.04 -4.15 12.02
C SER A 105 9.37 -3.89 10.67
N THR A 106 10.19 -3.83 9.61
CA THR A 106 9.73 -3.71 8.23
C THR A 106 10.04 -4.99 7.49
N VAL A 107 8.99 -5.65 6.99
CA VAL A 107 9.09 -6.93 6.29
C VAL A 107 8.61 -6.80 4.85
N GLU A 108 9.17 -7.61 3.95
CA GLU A 108 8.69 -7.73 2.58
C GLU A 108 7.33 -8.42 2.58
N VAL A 109 6.38 -7.93 1.79
CA VAL A 109 5.07 -8.56 1.64
C VAL A 109 5.21 -9.85 0.84
N ASP A 110 4.36 -10.83 1.15
CA ASP A 110 4.28 -12.06 0.37
C ASP A 110 3.53 -11.84 -0.95
N ARG A 111 3.50 -12.89 -1.79
CA ARG A 111 2.85 -12.83 -3.10
C ARG A 111 1.34 -12.56 -3.01
N ILE A 112 0.67 -13.07 -1.99
CA ILE A 112 -0.79 -12.91 -1.83
C ILE A 112 -1.10 -11.45 -1.48
N GLU A 113 -0.35 -10.91 -0.53
CA GLU A 113 -0.49 -9.51 -0.09
C GLU A 113 -0.10 -8.54 -1.22
N LEU A 114 0.94 -8.86 -2.02
CA LEU A 114 1.31 -8.08 -3.20
C LEU A 114 0.18 -8.03 -4.23
N ASN A 115 -0.45 -9.18 -4.54
CA ASN A 115 -1.58 -9.23 -5.47
C ASN A 115 -2.77 -8.40 -4.96
N ARG A 116 -3.03 -8.40 -3.65
CA ARG A 116 -4.06 -7.55 -3.04
C ARG A 116 -3.76 -6.07 -3.26
N LEU A 117 -2.52 -5.64 -3.03
CA LEU A 117 -2.12 -4.24 -3.28
C LEU A 117 -2.28 -3.84 -4.75
N VAL A 118 -2.00 -4.75 -5.69
CA VAL A 118 -2.22 -4.50 -7.13
C VAL A 118 -3.70 -4.25 -7.40
N LEU A 119 -4.59 -5.11 -6.91
CA LEU A 119 -6.03 -4.95 -7.10
C LEU A 119 -6.56 -3.66 -6.45
N GLU A 120 -6.13 -3.34 -5.23
CA GLU A 120 -6.46 -2.07 -4.58
C GLU A 120 -6.02 -0.85 -5.40
N GLY A 121 -4.84 -0.90 -6.01
CA GLY A 121 -4.32 0.16 -6.86
C GLY A 121 -5.09 0.35 -8.16
N GLU A 122 -5.72 -0.70 -8.67
CA GLU A 122 -6.59 -0.67 -9.85
C GLU A 122 -8.06 -0.40 -9.50
N ASN A 123 -8.38 -0.23 -8.21
CA ASN A 123 -9.74 -0.13 -7.67
C ASN A 123 -10.62 -1.35 -8.04
N LEU A 124 -9.99 -2.53 -8.15
CA LEU A 124 -10.67 -3.79 -8.41
C LEU A 124 -10.79 -4.60 -7.12
N SER A 125 -11.91 -5.28 -6.95
CA SER A 125 -12.04 -6.33 -5.94
C SER A 125 -11.78 -7.71 -6.57
N PHE A 126 -11.55 -8.71 -5.73
CA PHE A 126 -11.36 -10.10 -6.21
C PHE A 126 -12.60 -10.62 -6.95
N GLU A 127 -13.79 -10.14 -6.56
CA GLU A 127 -15.06 -10.50 -7.17
C GLU A 127 -15.27 -9.89 -8.57
N GLU A 128 -14.51 -8.84 -8.91
CA GLU A 128 -14.58 -8.15 -10.21
C GLU A 128 -13.59 -8.71 -11.24
N LEU A 129 -12.74 -9.67 -10.84
CA LEU A 129 -11.82 -10.32 -11.76
C LEU A 129 -12.57 -11.29 -12.67
N ASP A 130 -12.29 -11.21 -13.98
CA ASP A 130 -12.83 -12.16 -14.94
C ASP A 130 -12.44 -13.60 -14.58
N SER A 131 -13.44 -14.49 -14.50
CA SER A 131 -13.19 -15.92 -14.30
C SER A 131 -12.56 -16.51 -15.59
N PRO A 132 -11.45 -17.26 -15.48
CA PRO A 132 -10.91 -17.98 -16.63
C PRO A 132 -11.82 -19.13 -17.10
N GLU A 133 -12.83 -19.51 -16.32
CA GLU A 133 -13.77 -20.57 -16.63
C GLU A 133 -15.00 -19.99 -17.32
N ASN A 134 -15.11 -20.22 -18.63
CA ASN A 134 -16.24 -19.76 -19.44
C ASN A 134 -17.43 -20.73 -19.50
N ASN A 135 -17.33 -21.90 -18.85
CA ASN A 135 -18.37 -22.92 -18.88
C ASN A 135 -18.82 -23.30 -17.46
N LEU A 136 -19.44 -22.33 -16.77
CA LEU A 136 -19.95 -22.52 -15.41
C LEU A 136 -21.38 -23.08 -15.46
N GLU A 137 -21.60 -24.25 -14.85
CA GLU A 137 -22.95 -24.77 -14.60
C GLU A 137 -23.49 -24.21 -13.25
N PHE A 138 -24.47 -23.33 -13.31
CA PHE A 138 -25.07 -22.68 -12.15
C PHE A 138 -26.30 -23.45 -11.60
N LYS A 139 -26.18 -24.78 -11.39
CA LYS A 139 -27.32 -25.60 -10.95
C LYS A 139 -28.01 -25.11 -9.66
N THR A 140 -27.22 -24.73 -8.67
CA THR A 140 -27.70 -24.18 -7.40
C THR A 140 -28.34 -22.80 -7.57
N LEU A 141 -27.72 -21.96 -8.38
CA LEU A 141 -28.23 -20.63 -8.68
C LEU A 141 -29.52 -20.71 -9.49
N SER A 142 -29.58 -21.57 -10.50
CA SER A 142 -30.79 -21.82 -11.30
C SER A 142 -31.96 -22.27 -10.45
N ALA A 143 -31.72 -23.20 -9.51
CA ALA A 143 -32.73 -23.67 -8.58
C ALA A 143 -33.21 -22.52 -7.67
N ALA A 144 -32.32 -21.71 -7.14
CA ALA A 144 -32.66 -20.58 -6.28
C ALA A 144 -33.42 -19.45 -7.03
N LEU A 145 -33.04 -19.15 -8.28
CA LEU A 145 -33.73 -18.16 -9.11
C LEU A 145 -35.15 -18.62 -9.47
N HIS A 146 -35.31 -19.90 -9.77
CA HIS A 146 -36.62 -20.49 -10.01
C HIS A 146 -37.52 -20.44 -8.77
N ASP A 147 -36.97 -20.82 -7.61
CA ASP A 147 -37.75 -20.96 -6.36
C ASP A 147 -38.11 -19.58 -5.72
N GLN A 148 -37.25 -18.60 -5.85
CA GLN A 148 -37.39 -17.30 -5.21
C GLN A 148 -37.99 -16.21 -6.11
N LEU A 149 -37.74 -16.25 -7.42
CA LEU A 149 -38.08 -15.21 -8.37
C LEU A 149 -38.90 -15.68 -9.57
N ASP A 150 -39.29 -16.98 -9.62
CA ASP A 150 -40.02 -17.62 -10.72
C ASP A 150 -39.31 -17.44 -12.09
N ILE A 151 -37.96 -17.35 -12.08
CA ILE A 151 -37.14 -17.25 -13.27
C ILE A 151 -36.74 -18.66 -13.71
N SER A 152 -37.35 -19.15 -14.80
CA SER A 152 -37.09 -20.47 -15.35
C SER A 152 -35.92 -20.54 -16.34
N ASP A 153 -35.44 -19.40 -16.84
CA ASP A 153 -34.32 -19.32 -17.76
C ASP A 153 -33.11 -18.67 -17.08
N THR A 154 -32.01 -19.43 -17.00
CA THR A 154 -30.71 -18.97 -16.51
C THR A 154 -29.71 -18.79 -17.65
N SER A 155 -30.18 -18.27 -18.79
CA SER A 155 -29.32 -17.89 -19.90
C SER A 155 -28.33 -16.79 -19.51
N ILE A 156 -27.23 -16.68 -20.23
CA ILE A 156 -26.20 -15.66 -20.05
C ILE A 156 -26.83 -14.25 -20.04
N ASP A 157 -27.85 -13.99 -20.87
CA ASP A 157 -28.53 -12.70 -20.93
C ASP A 157 -29.29 -12.36 -19.65
N VAL A 158 -29.93 -13.34 -19.02
CA VAL A 158 -30.59 -13.18 -17.72
C VAL A 158 -29.54 -12.90 -16.62
N LEU A 159 -28.44 -13.64 -16.60
CA LEU A 159 -27.36 -13.43 -15.63
C LEU A 159 -26.69 -12.06 -15.78
N LYS A 160 -26.51 -11.57 -17.01
CA LYS A 160 -26.05 -10.21 -17.29
C LYS A 160 -27.06 -9.14 -16.81
N THR A 161 -28.33 -9.35 -17.04
CA THR A 161 -29.40 -8.42 -16.60
C THR A 161 -29.49 -8.33 -15.08
N LEU A 162 -29.22 -9.44 -14.38
CA LEU A 162 -29.16 -9.48 -12.91
C LEU A 162 -27.84 -8.97 -12.33
N GLY A 163 -26.88 -8.55 -13.17
CA GLY A 163 -25.56 -8.08 -12.74
C GLY A 163 -24.65 -9.19 -12.17
N LEU A 164 -24.96 -10.45 -12.44
CA LEU A 164 -24.20 -11.63 -11.98
C LEU A 164 -23.09 -12.03 -12.96
N MET A 165 -23.07 -11.43 -14.14
CA MET A 165 -22.00 -11.57 -15.16
C MET A 165 -21.65 -10.22 -15.75
N GLY A 166 -20.35 -10.01 -16.02
CA GLY A 166 -19.86 -8.80 -16.69
C GLY A 166 -20.38 -8.68 -18.13
N THR A 167 -20.39 -7.44 -18.65
CA THR A 167 -20.87 -7.13 -20.00
C THR A 167 -19.86 -7.48 -21.10
N ASN A 168 -18.62 -7.78 -20.73
CA ASN A 168 -17.52 -8.14 -21.63
C ASN A 168 -17.32 -9.67 -21.56
N GLY A 169 -18.06 -10.37 -22.37
CA GLY A 169 -17.86 -11.77 -22.65
C GLY A 169 -17.55 -12.01 -24.09
#